data_b604298dc42dd7dc195915db5c88a401
#
_entry.id   b604298dc42dd7dc195915db5c88a401
#
_cell.length_a   1.000
_cell.length_b   1.000
_cell.length_c   1.000
_cell.angle_alpha   90.00
_cell.angle_beta   90.00
_cell.angle_gamma   90.00
#
_symmetry.space_group_name_H-M   'P 1'
#
loop_
_entity.id
_entity.type
_entity.pdbx_description
1 polymer ?
#
loop_
_entity_poly.entity_id
_entity_poly.type
_entity_poly.pdbx_seq_one_letter_code
_entity_poly.pdbx_strand_id
1 'polypeptide(L)'
;MNDEQIIQLFFTRNEDAIRQTDDRYGAKLTRLSENIVGSREDAQECVNDTYLKAWNTIPPTKPVHFFAYLAKICRHLAFDRLDWNNAAKRKAEVVALTQEMEECIPGQWQETDVRSAEISRLVGSFLWKQTADNQMIFVRRYWFGDSVSEIALRYEISQSAVLMRLSRMREKLAVYLKKEGFQV
;
A
#
# COMPACT_ATOMS: atom_id res chain seq x y z
N MET A 1 -12.74 -7.24 -16.53
CA MET A 1 -11.48 -7.95 -16.86
C MET A 1 -10.80 -8.40 -15.57
N ASN A 2 -10.03 -9.52 -15.59
CA ASN A 2 -9.19 -9.92 -14.46
C ASN A 2 -7.79 -9.25 -14.57
N ASP A 3 -6.98 -9.37 -13.50
CA ASP A 3 -5.68 -8.71 -13.44
C ASP A 3 -4.70 -9.18 -14.54
N GLU A 4 -4.71 -10.48 -14.84
CA GLU A 4 -3.83 -11.04 -15.88
C GLU A 4 -4.17 -10.48 -17.27
N GLN A 5 -5.46 -10.33 -17.58
CA GLN A 5 -5.90 -9.74 -18.84
C GLN A 5 -5.51 -8.26 -18.94
N ILE A 6 -5.60 -7.50 -17.83
CA ILE A 6 -5.17 -6.10 -17.81
C ILE A 6 -3.64 -6.02 -17.99
N ILE A 7 -2.87 -6.83 -17.27
CA ILE A 7 -1.41 -6.89 -17.42
C ILE A 7 -1.03 -7.23 -18.87
N GLN A 8 -1.76 -8.15 -19.52
CA GLN A 8 -1.50 -8.49 -20.92
C GLN A 8 -1.71 -7.30 -21.87
N LEU A 9 -2.68 -6.42 -21.59
CA LEU A 9 -2.84 -5.18 -22.36
C LEU A 9 -1.62 -4.26 -22.25
N PHE A 10 -1.01 -4.16 -21.05
CA PHE A 10 0.25 -3.42 -20.89
C PHE A 10 1.38 -4.05 -21.71
N PHE A 11 1.49 -5.38 -21.73
CA PHE A 11 2.51 -6.07 -22.51
C PHE A 11 2.36 -5.87 -24.02
N THR A 12 1.13 -5.79 -24.50
CA THR A 12 0.82 -5.53 -25.93
C THR A 12 0.79 -4.04 -26.27
N ARG A 13 1.10 -3.15 -25.31
CA ARG A 13 1.04 -1.68 -25.49
C ARG A 13 -0.32 -1.18 -25.95
N ASN A 14 -1.40 -1.81 -25.49
CA ASN A 14 -2.75 -1.39 -25.76
C ASN A 14 -3.19 -0.36 -24.72
N GLU A 15 -3.58 0.85 -25.17
CA GLU A 15 -3.98 1.97 -24.31
C GLU A 15 -5.21 1.65 -23.44
N ASP A 16 -6.03 0.68 -23.83
CA ASP A 16 -7.13 0.16 -22.99
C ASP A 16 -6.66 -0.34 -21.62
N ALA A 17 -5.37 -0.70 -21.48
CA ALA A 17 -4.79 -1.10 -20.21
C ALA A 17 -5.02 -0.06 -19.11
N ILE A 18 -4.83 1.22 -19.43
CA ILE A 18 -4.99 2.32 -18.46
C ILE A 18 -6.46 2.45 -18.08
N ARG A 19 -7.36 2.47 -19.06
CA ARG A 19 -8.81 2.56 -18.82
C ARG A 19 -9.32 1.41 -17.96
N GLN A 20 -8.96 0.17 -18.26
CA GLN A 20 -9.36 -1.00 -17.50
C GLN A 20 -8.77 -1.01 -16.08
N THR A 21 -7.58 -0.44 -15.91
CA THR A 21 -6.96 -0.26 -14.60
C THR A 21 -7.71 0.78 -13.76
N ASP A 22 -8.09 1.91 -14.37
CA ASP A 22 -8.84 2.96 -13.71
C ASP A 22 -10.25 2.49 -13.32
N ASP A 23 -10.98 1.86 -14.23
CA ASP A 23 -12.32 1.28 -13.96
C ASP A 23 -12.30 0.32 -12.75
N ARG A 24 -11.22 -0.44 -12.59
CA ARG A 24 -11.10 -1.47 -11.54
C ARG A 24 -10.53 -0.95 -10.23
N TYR A 25 -9.56 -0.06 -10.29
CA TYR A 25 -8.73 0.34 -9.15
C TYR A 25 -8.66 1.84 -8.90
N GLY A 26 -9.14 2.67 -9.83
CA GLY A 26 -9.04 4.13 -9.75
C GLY A 26 -9.57 4.69 -8.44
N ALA A 27 -10.79 4.33 -8.07
CA ALA A 27 -11.40 4.79 -6.81
C ALA A 27 -10.59 4.40 -5.56
N LYS A 28 -9.95 3.22 -5.57
CA LYS A 28 -9.12 2.74 -4.46
C LYS A 28 -7.78 3.47 -4.39
N LEU A 29 -7.16 3.71 -5.56
CA LEU A 29 -5.89 4.45 -5.67
C LEU A 29 -6.10 5.92 -5.32
N THR A 30 -7.17 6.54 -5.80
CA THR A 30 -7.52 7.93 -5.45
C THR A 30 -7.69 8.08 -3.94
N ARG A 31 -8.45 7.19 -3.31
CA ARG A 31 -8.62 7.20 -1.86
C ARG A 31 -7.30 7.01 -1.11
N LEU A 32 -6.46 6.06 -1.55
CA LEU A 32 -5.13 5.83 -0.98
C LEU A 32 -4.28 7.10 -1.04
N SER A 33 -4.22 7.74 -2.20
CA SER A 33 -3.46 8.96 -2.42
C SER A 33 -4.04 10.13 -1.62
N GLU A 34 -5.36 10.33 -1.64
CA GLU A 34 -6.06 11.41 -0.93
C GLU A 34 -5.82 11.34 0.58
N ASN A 35 -5.79 10.14 1.17
CA ASN A 35 -5.47 9.95 2.59
C ASN A 35 -4.04 10.41 2.94
N ILE A 36 -3.12 10.36 1.97
CA ILE A 36 -1.73 10.78 2.16
C ILE A 36 -1.56 12.27 1.88
N VAL A 37 -1.95 12.74 0.69
CA VAL A 37 -1.73 14.14 0.27
C VAL A 37 -2.78 15.11 0.81
N GLY A 38 -3.98 14.63 1.09
CA GLY A 38 -5.11 15.38 1.65
C GLY A 38 -5.75 16.40 0.70
N SER A 39 -5.37 16.40 -0.57
CA SER A 39 -5.98 17.17 -1.66
C SER A 39 -6.45 16.20 -2.73
N ARG A 40 -7.67 16.41 -3.22
CA ARG A 40 -8.25 15.55 -4.26
C ARG A 40 -7.56 15.77 -5.61
N GLU A 41 -7.16 16.99 -5.90
CA GLU A 41 -6.44 17.35 -7.11
C GLU A 41 -5.06 16.66 -7.12
N ASP A 42 -4.28 16.81 -6.05
CA ASP A 42 -2.97 16.16 -5.91
C ASP A 42 -3.11 14.63 -5.93
N ALA A 43 -4.16 14.09 -5.32
CA ALA A 43 -4.43 12.66 -5.33
C ALA A 43 -4.67 12.14 -6.76
N GLN A 44 -5.44 12.88 -7.56
CA GLN A 44 -5.70 12.51 -8.95
C GLN A 44 -4.44 12.56 -9.79
N GLU A 45 -3.57 13.56 -9.59
CA GLU A 45 -2.27 13.60 -10.26
C GLU A 45 -1.40 12.39 -9.89
N CYS A 46 -1.30 12.04 -8.60
CA CYS A 46 -0.57 10.85 -8.17
C CYS A 46 -1.11 9.55 -8.79
N VAL A 47 -2.43 9.45 -8.99
CA VAL A 47 -3.05 8.30 -9.67
C VAL A 47 -2.68 8.28 -11.15
N ASN A 48 -2.74 9.41 -11.83
CA ASN A 48 -2.34 9.52 -13.25
C ASN A 48 -0.86 9.16 -13.44
N ASP A 49 0.01 9.66 -12.57
CA ASP A 49 1.44 9.34 -12.56
C ASP A 49 1.68 7.85 -12.26
N THR A 50 0.84 7.24 -11.41
CA THR A 50 0.87 5.81 -11.15
C THR A 50 0.61 5.00 -12.43
N TYR A 51 -0.37 5.41 -13.23
CA TYR A 51 -0.66 4.74 -14.51
C TYR A 51 0.48 4.93 -15.51
N LEU A 52 1.03 6.14 -15.59
CA LEU A 52 2.19 6.41 -16.45
C LEU A 52 3.42 5.58 -16.03
N LYS A 53 3.69 5.48 -14.73
CA LYS A 53 4.80 4.66 -14.22
C LYS A 53 4.56 3.18 -14.47
N ALA A 54 3.33 2.69 -14.28
CA ALA A 54 2.97 1.32 -14.61
C ALA A 54 3.13 1.04 -16.11
N TRP A 55 2.69 1.96 -16.97
CA TRP A 55 2.86 1.87 -18.41
C TRP A 55 4.34 1.75 -18.82
N ASN A 56 5.21 2.54 -18.19
CA ASN A 56 6.63 2.55 -18.52
C ASN A 56 7.40 1.34 -17.96
N THR A 57 6.88 0.71 -16.91
CA THR A 57 7.56 -0.41 -16.24
C THR A 57 7.02 -1.79 -16.61
N ILE A 58 5.83 -1.87 -17.15
CA ILE A 58 5.23 -3.09 -17.67
C ILE A 58 5.17 -2.99 -19.22
N PRO A 59 5.89 -3.82 -20.02
CA PRO A 59 6.97 -4.70 -19.64
C PRO A 59 8.28 -3.95 -19.28
N PRO A 60 9.30 -4.59 -18.73
CA PRO A 60 9.47 -6.04 -18.54
C PRO A 60 8.87 -6.58 -17.22
N THR A 61 8.52 -5.70 -16.26
CA THR A 61 7.97 -6.14 -14.97
C THR A 61 6.63 -6.85 -15.18
N LYS A 62 6.49 -8.04 -14.56
CA LYS A 62 5.21 -8.77 -14.54
C LYS A 62 4.74 -8.91 -13.09
N PRO A 63 3.89 -8.01 -12.59
CA PRO A 63 3.45 -8.05 -11.20
C PRO A 63 2.57 -9.28 -10.93
N VAL A 64 2.84 -9.98 -9.84
CA VAL A 64 2.03 -11.12 -9.37
C VAL A 64 0.72 -10.64 -8.75
N HIS A 65 0.78 -9.53 -8.01
CA HIS A 65 -0.37 -8.89 -7.37
C HIS A 65 -0.52 -7.47 -7.91
N PHE A 66 -1.31 -7.32 -8.97
CA PHE A 66 -1.36 -6.08 -9.75
C PHE A 66 -1.80 -4.87 -8.91
N PHE A 67 -2.86 -5.02 -8.09
CA PHE A 67 -3.27 -3.91 -7.22
C PHE A 67 -2.18 -3.52 -6.20
N ALA A 68 -1.51 -4.48 -5.59
CA ALA A 68 -0.44 -4.17 -4.62
C ALA A 68 0.73 -3.43 -5.29
N TYR A 69 1.07 -3.79 -6.52
CA TYR A 69 2.07 -3.10 -7.34
C TYR A 69 1.67 -1.64 -7.62
N LEU A 70 0.44 -1.40 -8.09
CA LEU A 70 -0.07 -0.05 -8.32
C LEU A 70 -0.14 0.77 -7.03
N ALA A 71 -0.63 0.18 -5.95
CA ALA A 71 -0.73 0.84 -4.64
C ALA A 71 0.65 1.23 -4.09
N LYS A 72 1.69 0.42 -4.32
CA LYS A 72 3.07 0.76 -3.98
C LYS A 72 3.54 2.00 -4.73
N ILE A 73 3.37 2.02 -6.04
CA ILE A 73 3.76 3.17 -6.89
C ILE A 73 3.00 4.43 -6.44
N CYS A 74 1.69 4.33 -6.30
CA CYS A 74 0.82 5.44 -5.90
C CYS A 74 1.22 6.03 -4.54
N ARG A 75 1.55 5.17 -3.58
CA ARG A 75 1.99 5.59 -2.26
C ARG A 75 3.31 6.36 -2.32
N HIS A 76 4.30 5.88 -3.05
CA HIS A 76 5.57 6.59 -3.23
C HIS A 76 5.35 7.99 -3.83
N LEU A 77 4.58 8.07 -4.92
CA LEU A 77 4.28 9.34 -5.56
C LEU A 77 3.52 10.30 -4.62
N ALA A 78 2.59 9.76 -3.83
CA ALA A 78 1.85 10.56 -2.85
C ALA A 78 2.75 11.07 -1.71
N PHE A 79 3.74 10.29 -1.27
CA PHE A 79 4.72 10.75 -0.28
C PHE A 79 5.66 11.79 -0.85
N ASP A 80 6.17 11.60 -2.06
CA ASP A 80 7.01 12.60 -2.75
C ASP A 80 6.25 13.93 -2.89
N ARG A 81 4.97 13.87 -3.24
CA ARG A 81 4.09 15.05 -3.35
C ARG A 81 3.84 15.72 -2.01
N LEU A 82 3.65 14.94 -0.95
CA LEU A 82 3.47 15.46 0.42
C LEU A 82 4.70 16.20 0.92
N ASP A 83 5.90 15.70 0.64
CA ASP A 83 7.17 16.34 0.99
C ASP A 83 7.33 17.69 0.27
N TRP A 84 6.88 17.79 -0.96
CA TRP A 84 6.82 19.06 -1.68
C TRP A 84 5.85 20.06 -1.04
N ASN A 85 4.65 19.63 -0.65
CA ASN A 85 3.56 20.52 -0.20
C ASN A 85 3.70 21.03 1.24
N ASN A 86 4.75 20.69 1.99
CA ASN A 86 5.11 21.22 3.32
C ASN A 86 3.99 21.20 4.39
N ALA A 87 3.13 20.21 4.40
CA ALA A 87 2.06 20.06 5.39
C ALA A 87 2.59 19.37 6.67
N ALA A 88 3.17 20.15 7.60
CA ALA A 88 3.88 19.65 8.80
C ALA A 88 3.11 18.63 9.64
N LYS A 89 1.78 18.76 9.78
CA LYS A 89 0.96 17.84 10.57
C LYS A 89 0.79 16.48 9.88
N ARG A 90 0.57 16.48 8.56
CA ARG A 90 0.42 15.26 7.76
C ARG A 90 1.76 14.57 7.57
N LYS A 91 2.84 15.35 7.41
CA LYS A 91 4.20 14.82 7.34
C LYS A 91 4.54 14.01 8.60
N ALA A 92 4.18 14.49 9.79
CA ALA A 92 4.37 13.75 11.03
C ALA A 92 3.58 12.43 11.07
N GLU A 93 2.34 12.43 10.59
CA GLU A 93 1.51 11.21 10.56
C GLU A 93 2.01 10.19 9.52
N VAL A 94 2.48 10.65 8.38
CA VAL A 94 3.09 9.83 7.32
C VAL A 94 4.44 9.26 7.75
N VAL A 95 5.29 10.07 8.39
CA VAL A 95 6.56 9.60 8.97
C VAL A 95 6.30 8.53 10.02
N ALA A 96 5.30 8.72 10.89
CA ALA A 96 4.91 7.71 11.87
C ALA A 96 4.45 6.40 11.20
N LEU A 97 3.66 6.49 10.11
CA LEU A 97 3.22 5.33 9.34
C LEU A 97 4.39 4.55 8.73
N THR A 98 5.35 5.27 8.15
CA THR A 98 6.56 4.67 7.56
C THR A 98 7.41 4.01 8.63
N GLN A 99 7.64 4.69 9.76
CA GLN A 99 8.39 4.15 10.90
C GLN A 99 7.71 2.90 11.47
N GLU A 100 6.37 2.92 11.66
CA GLU A 100 5.62 1.75 12.11
C GLU A 100 5.80 0.53 11.19
N MET A 101 5.93 0.75 9.88
CA MET A 101 6.17 -0.32 8.91
C MET A 101 7.63 -0.80 8.93
N GLU A 102 8.59 0.12 9.04
CA GLU A 102 10.02 -0.19 9.11
C GLU A 102 10.36 -1.01 10.36
N GLU A 103 9.67 -0.78 11.48
CA GLU A 103 9.82 -1.55 12.72
C GLU A 103 9.45 -3.04 12.58
N CYS A 104 8.59 -3.40 11.63
CA CYS A 104 8.10 -4.76 11.49
C CYS A 104 8.52 -5.47 10.20
N ILE A 105 9.07 -4.75 9.22
CA ILE A 105 9.50 -5.33 7.95
C ILE A 105 10.95 -4.93 7.68
N PRO A 106 11.90 -5.89 7.61
CA PRO A 106 13.31 -5.59 7.45
C PRO A 106 13.64 -5.06 6.05
N GLY A 107 14.38 -3.95 6.02
CA GLY A 107 15.06 -3.43 4.84
C GLY A 107 14.25 -2.52 3.95
N GLN A 108 14.96 -1.62 3.25
CA GLN A 108 14.38 -0.75 2.24
C GLN A 108 13.78 -1.60 1.11
N TRP A 109 12.54 -1.31 0.76
CA TRP A 109 11.82 -1.91 -0.36
C TRP A 109 12.45 -1.49 -1.70
N GLN A 110 13.58 -2.05 -2.07
CA GLN A 110 14.14 -1.86 -3.41
C GLN A 110 13.41 -2.74 -4.41
N GLU A 111 13.02 -2.15 -5.52
CA GLU A 111 12.07 -2.70 -6.51
C GLU A 111 12.53 -3.96 -7.26
N THR A 112 13.75 -4.42 -7.08
CA THR A 112 14.37 -5.48 -7.89
C THR A 112 14.72 -6.75 -7.13
N ASP A 113 14.35 -6.87 -5.86
CA ASP A 113 14.80 -7.97 -5.04
C ASP A 113 13.75 -9.09 -4.94
N VAL A 114 14.15 -10.31 -5.29
CA VAL A 114 13.42 -11.57 -5.04
C VAL A 114 12.93 -11.62 -3.58
N ARG A 115 13.69 -11.02 -2.68
CA ARG A 115 13.40 -10.88 -1.25
C ARG A 115 12.15 -10.05 -0.96
N SER A 116 11.85 -9.02 -1.75
CA SER A 116 10.64 -8.19 -1.57
C SER A 116 9.36 -8.95 -1.94
N ALA A 117 9.40 -9.77 -2.97
CA ALA A 117 8.29 -10.63 -3.36
C ALA A 117 8.01 -11.71 -2.32
N GLU A 118 9.08 -12.26 -1.72
CA GLU A 118 8.97 -13.25 -0.65
C GLU A 118 8.38 -12.66 0.63
N ILE A 119 8.84 -11.48 1.06
CA ILE A 119 8.26 -10.74 2.20
C ILE A 119 6.77 -10.45 1.94
N SER A 120 6.41 -9.98 0.76
CA SER A 120 5.00 -9.70 0.42
C SER A 120 4.13 -10.94 0.51
N ARG A 121 4.64 -12.09 0.06
CA ARG A 121 3.96 -13.39 0.17
C ARG A 121 3.78 -13.79 1.64
N LEU A 122 4.82 -13.62 2.46
CA LEU A 122 4.79 -13.96 3.88
C LEU A 122 3.83 -13.06 4.66
N VAL A 123 3.85 -11.74 4.40
CA VAL A 123 2.89 -10.80 5.00
C VAL A 123 1.46 -11.19 4.63
N GLY A 124 1.21 -11.52 3.37
CA GLY A 124 -0.09 -12.03 2.94
C GLY A 124 -0.49 -13.30 3.70
N SER A 125 0.40 -14.29 3.78
CA SER A 125 0.16 -15.54 4.51
C SER A 125 -0.05 -15.32 6.01
N PHE A 126 0.64 -14.37 6.61
CA PHE A 126 0.43 -13.98 8.00
C PHE A 126 -0.96 -13.35 8.19
N LEU A 127 -1.35 -12.43 7.33
CA LEU A 127 -2.64 -11.74 7.42
C LEU A 127 -3.81 -12.74 7.30
N TRP A 128 -3.72 -13.71 6.41
CA TRP A 128 -4.74 -14.76 6.27
C TRP A 128 -4.97 -15.60 7.54
N LYS A 129 -3.99 -15.65 8.45
CA LYS A 129 -4.10 -16.35 9.74
C LYS A 129 -4.72 -15.48 10.84
N GLN A 130 -4.99 -14.20 10.58
CA GLN A 130 -5.59 -13.29 11.56
C GLN A 130 -7.11 -13.27 11.44
N THR A 131 -7.79 -12.73 12.48
CA THR A 131 -9.24 -12.48 12.40
C THR A 131 -9.55 -11.44 11.33
N ALA A 132 -10.72 -11.51 10.71
CA ALA A 132 -11.13 -10.60 9.63
C ALA A 132 -10.98 -9.12 10.03
N ASP A 133 -11.40 -8.76 11.25
CA ASP A 133 -11.27 -7.39 11.75
C ASP A 133 -9.82 -6.93 11.84
N ASN A 134 -8.95 -7.75 12.42
CA ASN A 134 -7.53 -7.40 12.55
C ASN A 134 -6.85 -7.30 11.18
N GLN A 135 -7.17 -8.22 10.27
CA GLN A 135 -6.70 -8.17 8.89
C GLN A 135 -7.11 -6.86 8.21
N MET A 136 -8.39 -6.50 8.33
CA MET A 136 -8.90 -5.28 7.69
C MET A 136 -8.36 -4.00 8.34
N ILE A 137 -8.23 -3.94 9.67
CA ILE A 137 -7.63 -2.81 10.38
C ILE A 137 -6.17 -2.63 9.93
N PHE A 138 -5.40 -3.71 9.82
CA PHE A 138 -4.02 -3.67 9.36
C PHE A 138 -3.91 -3.19 7.90
N VAL A 139 -4.71 -3.75 6.99
CA VAL A 139 -4.75 -3.35 5.58
C VAL A 139 -5.19 -1.89 5.44
N ARG A 140 -6.17 -1.46 6.21
CA ARG A 140 -6.62 -0.06 6.22
C ARG A 140 -5.50 0.89 6.61
N ARG A 141 -4.79 0.58 7.70
CA ARG A 141 -3.70 1.43 8.19
C ARG A 141 -2.54 1.48 7.20
N TYR A 142 -2.06 0.32 6.75
CA TYR A 142 -0.78 0.22 6.04
C TYR A 142 -0.89 0.16 4.52
N TRP A 143 -2.04 -0.22 3.99
CA TRP A 143 -2.28 -0.25 2.53
C TRP A 143 -3.06 0.95 2.02
N PHE A 144 -4.10 1.37 2.75
CA PHE A 144 -4.94 2.49 2.37
C PHE A 144 -4.54 3.81 3.03
N GLY A 145 -3.63 3.81 4.01
CA GLY A 145 -3.18 5.00 4.72
C GLY A 145 -4.28 5.64 5.60
N ASP A 146 -5.34 4.90 5.95
CA ASP A 146 -6.40 5.42 6.82
C ASP A 146 -5.80 5.83 8.17
N SER A 147 -6.21 6.96 8.72
CA SER A 147 -5.83 7.39 10.06
C SER A 147 -6.43 6.49 11.14
N VAL A 148 -5.83 6.49 12.32
CA VAL A 148 -6.36 5.73 13.47
C VAL A 148 -7.78 6.16 13.81
N SER A 149 -8.09 7.46 13.67
CA SER A 149 -9.43 8.01 13.92
C SER A 149 -10.47 7.52 12.90
N GLU A 150 -10.11 7.45 11.61
CA GLU A 150 -11.01 6.92 10.56
C GLU A 150 -11.28 5.43 10.76
N ILE A 151 -10.25 4.66 11.11
CA ILE A 151 -10.38 3.24 11.42
C ILE A 151 -11.28 3.04 12.65
N ALA A 152 -11.04 3.81 13.71
CA ALA A 152 -11.84 3.76 14.95
C ALA A 152 -13.33 4.02 14.68
N LEU A 153 -13.62 5.07 13.90
CA LEU A 153 -14.99 5.42 13.51
C LEU A 153 -15.64 4.33 12.67
N ARG A 154 -14.90 3.75 11.71
CA ARG A 154 -15.42 2.72 10.80
C ARG A 154 -15.77 1.41 11.48
N TYR A 155 -14.98 1.01 12.48
CA TYR A 155 -15.17 -0.25 13.20
C TYR A 155 -15.87 -0.08 14.56
N GLU A 156 -16.35 1.13 14.85
CA GLU A 156 -17.08 1.47 16.09
C GLU A 156 -16.28 1.07 17.36
N ILE A 157 -14.96 1.27 17.33
CA ILE A 157 -14.05 1.00 18.45
C ILE A 157 -13.27 2.26 18.82
N SER A 158 -12.68 2.28 20.03
CA SER A 158 -11.83 3.40 20.44
C SER A 158 -10.51 3.45 19.67
N GLN A 159 -9.94 4.67 19.52
CA GLN A 159 -8.61 4.84 18.91
C GLN A 159 -7.53 4.04 19.64
N SER A 160 -7.61 3.97 20.98
CA SER A 160 -6.69 3.14 21.77
C SER A 160 -6.81 1.65 21.45
N ALA A 161 -8.03 1.16 21.18
CA ALA A 161 -8.23 -0.23 20.75
C ALA A 161 -7.62 -0.50 19.36
N VAL A 162 -7.72 0.46 18.43
CA VAL A 162 -7.06 0.37 17.11
C VAL A 162 -5.55 0.30 17.28
N LEU A 163 -4.95 1.22 18.04
CA LEU A 163 -3.50 1.26 18.30
C LEU A 163 -3.01 -0.03 18.93
N MET A 164 -3.73 -0.55 19.94
CA MET A 164 -3.38 -1.80 20.59
C MET A 164 -3.44 -3.01 19.64
N ARG A 165 -4.46 -3.08 18.78
CA ARG A 165 -4.58 -4.15 17.77
C ARG A 165 -3.43 -4.07 16.76
N LEU A 166 -3.11 -2.88 16.26
CA LEU A 166 -1.99 -2.66 15.33
C LEU A 166 -0.65 -3.03 15.96
N SER A 167 -0.37 -2.60 17.20
CA SER A 167 0.87 -2.97 17.91
C SER A 167 1.02 -4.48 18.02
N ARG A 168 0.00 -5.18 18.52
CA ARG A 168 0.02 -6.64 18.63
C ARG A 168 0.19 -7.34 17.28
N MET A 169 -0.39 -6.78 16.22
CA MET A 169 -0.23 -7.33 14.87
C MET A 169 1.20 -7.17 14.37
N ARG A 170 1.84 -6.00 14.58
CA ARG A 170 3.25 -5.77 14.23
C ARG A 170 4.18 -6.72 14.97
N GLU A 171 4.01 -6.85 16.29
CA GLU A 171 4.80 -7.77 17.11
C GLU A 171 4.70 -9.22 16.61
N LYS A 172 3.48 -9.68 16.33
CA LYS A 172 3.26 -11.03 15.79
C LYS A 172 3.86 -11.20 14.38
N LEU A 173 3.77 -10.17 13.54
CA LEU A 173 4.36 -10.18 12.20
C LEU A 173 5.88 -10.26 12.28
N ALA A 174 6.52 -9.46 13.14
CA ALA A 174 7.95 -9.49 13.35
C ALA A 174 8.43 -10.88 13.82
N VAL A 175 7.73 -11.49 14.77
CA VAL A 175 8.04 -12.86 15.23
C VAL A 175 7.84 -13.88 14.10
N TYR A 176 6.79 -13.71 13.29
CA TYR A 176 6.53 -14.59 12.15
C TYR A 176 7.64 -14.50 11.11
N LEU A 177 8.05 -13.29 10.73
CA LEU A 177 9.12 -13.06 9.75
C LEU A 177 10.47 -13.58 10.24
N LYS A 178 10.78 -13.41 11.55
CA LYS A 178 11.99 -14.01 12.15
C LYS A 178 12.03 -15.53 12.03
N LYS A 179 10.90 -16.20 12.21
CA LYS A 179 10.80 -17.68 12.06
C LYS A 179 11.01 -18.13 10.62
N GLU A 180 10.65 -17.29 9.66
CA GLU A 180 10.86 -17.53 8.22
C GLU A 180 12.27 -17.10 7.74
N GLY A 181 13.17 -16.72 8.67
CA GLY A 181 14.58 -16.43 8.36
C GLY A 181 14.89 -14.97 8.04
N PHE A 182 13.95 -14.05 8.26
CA PHE A 182 14.19 -12.61 8.09
C PHE A 182 14.69 -11.99 9.39
N GLN A 183 15.79 -11.24 9.33
CA GLN A 183 16.25 -10.41 10.44
C GLN A 183 15.39 -9.13 10.48
N VAL A 184 14.61 -8.95 11.54
CA VAL A 184 13.76 -7.79 11.86
C VAL A 184 14.39 -7.04 13.01
#